data_6cd0848ec30b565af236b510922c7c3a
#
_entry.id   6cd0848ec30b565af236b510922c7c3a
#
_cell.length_a   1.000
_cell.length_b   1.000
_cell.length_c   1.000
_cell.angle_alpha   90.00
_cell.angle_beta   90.00
_cell.angle_gamma   90.00
#
_symmetry.space_group_name_H-M   'P 1'
#
loop_
_entity.id
_entity.type
_entity.pdbx_description
1 polymer ?
#
loop_
_entity_poly.entity_id
_entity_poly.type
_entity_poly.pdbx_seq_one_letter_code
_entity_poly.pdbx_strand_id
1 'polypeptide(L)'
;MSDPDASAQPDLKPRSRDVTDGMERAPNRAMLRAVGFTDEDWDKPQIGVASSWNEITPCNLSLKRLAIKAKEGVFEAGGFPLEFGTISVSDGISMGHEGMRASLVSREVIADSVETVMHAERLDGSVTFAGCDKSLPGMLMAAARLDLANVFVYAGSILPGRIGDKDVTIQDAFEGVGACALGRISRDQLDEIERQACPGEGACGGMFTANTMASVGEA
;
A
#
# COMPACT_ATOMS: atom_id res chain seq x y z
N MET A 1 3.70 2.40 44.42
CA MET A 1 3.83 3.57 43.54
C MET A 1 2.69 3.47 42.54
N SER A 2 1.60 4.20 42.78
CA SER A 2 0.45 4.29 41.87
C SER A 2 0.87 5.19 40.71
N ASP A 3 0.74 4.69 39.48
CA ASP A 3 0.97 5.42 38.23
C ASP A 3 -0.05 6.57 38.16
N PRO A 4 0.37 7.84 38.15
CA PRO A 4 -0.57 8.98 38.29
C PRO A 4 -1.28 9.37 36.99
N ASP A 5 -1.11 8.64 35.85
CA ASP A 5 -1.57 9.12 34.53
C ASP A 5 -2.46 8.14 33.74
N ALA A 6 -3.09 7.17 34.39
CA ALA A 6 -3.98 6.20 33.73
C ALA A 6 -5.36 6.78 33.31
N SER A 7 -5.63 8.08 33.45
CA SER A 7 -6.94 8.70 33.15
C SER A 7 -6.93 9.78 32.05
N ALA A 8 -5.77 10.15 31.52
CA ALA A 8 -5.70 11.10 30.39
C ALA A 8 -6.10 10.38 29.11
N GLN A 9 -7.17 10.83 28.44
CA GLN A 9 -7.48 10.37 27.09
C GLN A 9 -6.30 10.70 26.14
N PRO A 10 -5.91 9.78 25.23
CA PRO A 10 -4.82 10.05 24.33
C PRO A 10 -5.14 11.27 23.45
N ASP A 11 -4.15 12.13 23.24
CA ASP A 11 -4.28 13.25 22.30
C ASP A 11 -4.34 12.68 20.87
N LEU A 12 -5.49 12.77 20.23
CA LEU A 12 -5.72 12.27 18.88
C LEU A 12 -5.22 13.23 17.80
N LYS A 13 -4.80 14.45 18.16
CA LYS A 13 -4.25 15.47 17.24
C LYS A 13 -2.83 15.89 17.60
N PRO A 14 -1.88 14.98 17.76
CA PRO A 14 -0.55 15.32 18.26
C PRO A 14 0.24 16.22 17.29
N ARG A 15 -0.11 16.26 16.00
CA ARG A 15 0.65 16.95 14.95
C ARG A 15 -0.19 17.94 14.13
N SER A 16 -1.41 17.61 13.76
CA SER A 16 -2.22 18.44 12.85
C SER A 16 -2.66 19.77 13.47
N ARG A 17 -2.52 19.96 14.79
CA ARG A 17 -2.66 21.28 15.43
C ARG A 17 -1.72 22.32 14.82
N ASP A 18 -0.51 21.90 14.37
CA ASP A 18 0.45 22.80 13.71
C ASP A 18 -0.10 23.40 12.40
N VAL A 19 -1.14 22.78 11.84
CA VAL A 19 -1.75 23.18 10.56
C VAL A 19 -3.10 23.87 10.78
N THR A 20 -3.85 23.50 11.83
CA THR A 20 -5.23 23.93 12.03
C THR A 20 -5.39 25.03 13.06
N ASP A 21 -4.54 25.08 14.11
CA ASP A 21 -4.79 25.88 15.27
C ASP A 21 -4.10 27.25 15.18
N GLY A 22 -4.77 28.28 15.71
CA GLY A 22 -4.24 29.64 15.72
C GLY A 22 -4.66 30.50 14.51
N MET A 23 -4.60 31.80 14.70
CA MET A 23 -4.99 32.78 13.68
C MET A 23 -4.01 32.76 12.47
N GLU A 24 -2.75 32.56 12.73
CA GLU A 24 -1.67 32.48 11.72
C GLU A 24 -1.82 31.29 10.77
N ARG A 25 -2.65 30.30 11.13
CA ARG A 25 -2.96 29.13 10.29
C ARG A 25 -4.17 29.33 9.36
N ALA A 26 -4.70 30.54 9.28
CA ALA A 26 -5.79 30.84 8.36
C ALA A 26 -5.45 30.50 6.88
N PRO A 27 -4.23 30.76 6.35
CA PRO A 27 -3.86 30.30 5.00
C PRO A 27 -3.89 28.78 4.84
N ASN A 28 -3.40 28.03 5.85
CA ASN A 28 -3.41 26.56 5.85
C ASN A 28 -4.86 26.03 5.78
N ARG A 29 -5.74 26.56 6.67
CA ARG A 29 -7.16 26.19 6.66
C ARG A 29 -7.86 26.57 5.35
N ALA A 30 -7.49 27.68 4.73
CA ALA A 30 -8.03 28.07 3.43
C ALA A 30 -7.71 27.04 2.33
N MET A 31 -6.49 26.48 2.34
CA MET A 31 -6.11 25.39 1.44
C MET A 31 -6.88 24.10 1.76
N LEU A 32 -7.00 23.74 3.03
CA LEU A 32 -7.75 22.55 3.45
C LEU A 32 -9.25 22.66 3.12
N ARG A 33 -9.84 23.84 3.16
CA ARG A 33 -11.23 24.03 2.71
C ARG A 33 -11.42 23.68 1.23
N ALA A 34 -10.42 23.95 0.40
CA ALA A 34 -10.48 23.58 -1.02
C ALA A 34 -10.49 22.06 -1.26
N VAL A 35 -10.00 21.26 -0.31
CA VAL A 35 -10.06 19.79 -0.34
C VAL A 35 -11.20 19.20 0.49
N GLY A 36 -12.12 20.06 0.96
CA GLY A 36 -13.39 19.62 1.55
C GLY A 36 -13.54 19.82 3.05
N PHE A 37 -12.57 20.40 3.76
CA PHE A 37 -12.73 20.71 5.19
C PHE A 37 -13.80 21.77 5.43
N THR A 38 -14.58 21.57 6.48
CA THR A 38 -15.58 22.50 7.01
C THR A 38 -15.19 22.98 8.40
N ASP A 39 -16.02 23.84 9.01
CA ASP A 39 -15.79 24.32 10.38
C ASP A 39 -15.87 23.22 11.44
N GLU A 40 -16.56 22.13 11.12
CA GLU A 40 -16.75 20.97 12.01
C GLU A 40 -15.54 19.99 12.00
N ASP A 41 -14.57 20.22 11.10
CA ASP A 41 -13.46 19.27 10.89
C ASP A 41 -12.15 19.68 11.58
N TRP A 42 -12.07 20.92 12.10
CA TRP A 42 -10.81 21.42 12.67
C TRP A 42 -10.36 20.67 13.92
N ASP A 43 -11.30 20.10 14.68
CA ASP A 43 -11.00 19.31 15.89
C ASP A 43 -10.74 17.82 15.60
N LYS A 44 -10.96 17.36 14.38
CA LYS A 44 -10.74 15.98 13.97
C LYS A 44 -9.26 15.69 13.72
N PRO A 45 -8.74 14.49 14.12
CA PRO A 45 -7.41 14.06 13.71
C PRO A 45 -7.35 13.88 12.20
N GLN A 46 -6.23 14.27 11.60
CA GLN A 46 -5.98 14.14 10.17
C GLN A 46 -5.23 12.84 9.90
N ILE A 47 -5.86 11.92 9.18
CA ILE A 47 -5.33 10.58 8.93
C ILE A 47 -4.87 10.47 7.47
N GLY A 48 -3.58 10.24 7.27
CA GLY A 48 -3.02 9.98 5.95
C GLY A 48 -3.47 8.62 5.41
N VAL A 49 -3.99 8.58 4.19
CA VAL A 49 -4.33 7.35 3.48
C VAL A 49 -3.34 7.19 2.34
N ALA A 50 -2.21 6.54 2.63
CA ALA A 50 -1.11 6.37 1.68
C ALA A 50 -1.33 5.12 0.83
N SER A 51 -1.40 5.28 -0.50
CA SER A 51 -1.67 4.16 -1.42
C SER A 51 -0.62 4.04 -2.51
N SER A 52 -0.15 2.83 -2.76
CA SER A 52 0.69 2.49 -3.91
C SER A 52 -0.12 2.03 -5.13
N TRP A 53 -1.39 2.41 -5.21
CA TRP A 53 -2.26 2.07 -6.33
C TRP A 53 -1.68 2.49 -7.68
N ASN A 54 -1.76 1.60 -8.66
CA ASN A 54 -1.52 1.88 -10.07
C ASN A 54 -2.20 0.82 -10.96
N GLU A 55 -2.24 1.07 -12.26
CA GLU A 55 -2.79 0.16 -13.28
C GLU A 55 -1.69 -0.64 -14.01
N ILE A 56 -0.42 -0.54 -13.56
CA ILE A 56 0.72 -1.19 -14.21
C ILE A 56 0.80 -2.67 -13.83
N THR A 57 0.41 -3.01 -12.59
CA THR A 57 0.54 -4.37 -12.07
C THR A 57 -0.75 -4.85 -11.40
N PRO A 58 -1.14 -6.13 -11.57
CA PRO A 58 -2.31 -6.69 -10.90
C PRO A 58 -2.23 -6.60 -9.38
N CYS A 59 -1.02 -6.59 -8.81
CA CYS A 59 -0.80 -6.49 -7.36
C CYS A 59 -1.48 -5.28 -6.71
N ASN A 60 -1.62 -4.18 -7.44
CA ASN A 60 -2.05 -2.89 -6.89
C ASN A 60 -3.45 -2.45 -7.33
N LEU A 61 -4.12 -3.19 -8.21
CA LEU A 61 -5.42 -2.80 -8.77
C LEU A 61 -6.50 -2.65 -7.70
N SER A 62 -6.54 -3.54 -6.71
CA SER A 62 -7.53 -3.52 -5.63
C SER A 62 -7.39 -2.32 -4.69
N LEU A 63 -6.20 -1.71 -4.59
CA LEU A 63 -5.88 -0.73 -3.57
C LEU A 63 -6.76 0.52 -3.66
N LYS A 64 -7.19 0.92 -4.86
CA LYS A 64 -8.09 2.06 -5.05
C LYS A 64 -9.41 1.89 -4.31
N ARG A 65 -10.07 0.74 -4.46
CA ARG A 65 -11.34 0.49 -3.79
C ARG A 65 -11.18 0.27 -2.29
N LEU A 66 -10.04 -0.32 -1.86
CA LEU A 66 -9.73 -0.48 -0.44
C LEU A 66 -9.50 0.87 0.24
N ALA A 67 -8.78 1.80 -0.41
CA ALA A 67 -8.57 3.16 0.10
C ALA A 67 -9.90 3.92 0.26
N ILE A 68 -10.85 3.75 -0.65
CA ILE A 68 -12.19 4.33 -0.51
C ILE A 68 -12.86 3.83 0.78
N LYS A 69 -12.82 2.52 1.03
CA LYS A 69 -13.41 1.93 2.23
C LYS A 69 -12.72 2.36 3.52
N ALA A 70 -11.41 2.50 3.49
CA ALA A 70 -10.66 3.02 4.63
C ALA A 70 -11.06 4.47 4.95
N LYS A 71 -11.23 5.32 3.93
CA LYS A 71 -11.69 6.71 4.15
C LYS A 71 -13.07 6.76 4.79
N GLU A 72 -14.00 5.89 4.35
CA GLU A 72 -15.32 5.76 4.97
C GLU A 72 -15.15 5.41 6.48
N GLY A 73 -14.32 4.41 6.81
CA GLY A 73 -14.07 4.01 8.19
C GLY A 73 -13.39 5.09 9.05
N VAL A 74 -12.46 5.86 8.46
CA VAL A 74 -11.83 7.00 9.17
C VAL A 74 -12.87 8.08 9.49
N PHE A 75 -13.77 8.40 8.56
CA PHE A 75 -14.86 9.35 8.82
C PHE A 75 -15.82 8.82 9.91
N GLU A 76 -16.21 7.56 9.85
CA GLU A 76 -17.08 6.93 10.84
C GLU A 76 -16.44 6.94 12.25
N ALA A 77 -15.11 6.82 12.33
CA ALA A 77 -14.36 6.91 13.58
C ALA A 77 -14.11 8.34 14.06
N GLY A 78 -14.60 9.36 13.35
CA GLY A 78 -14.46 10.77 13.73
C GLY A 78 -13.14 11.42 13.30
N GLY A 79 -12.35 10.80 12.45
CA GLY A 79 -11.16 11.37 11.82
C GLY A 79 -11.48 12.04 10.48
N PHE A 80 -10.49 12.74 9.91
CA PHE A 80 -10.54 13.27 8.54
C PHE A 80 -9.46 12.61 7.68
N PRO A 81 -9.85 11.79 6.67
CA PRO A 81 -8.89 11.08 5.82
C PRO A 81 -8.36 11.96 4.69
N LEU A 82 -7.05 11.94 4.47
CA LEU A 82 -6.35 12.63 3.40
C LEU A 82 -5.58 11.60 2.57
N GLU A 83 -6.11 11.28 1.40
CA GLU A 83 -5.50 10.29 0.50
C GLU A 83 -4.38 10.92 -0.34
N PHE A 84 -3.26 10.21 -0.40
CA PHE A 84 -2.14 10.53 -1.29
C PHE A 84 -1.49 9.28 -1.86
N GLY A 85 -0.81 9.44 -3.00
CA GLY A 85 -0.19 8.34 -3.72
C GLY A 85 1.32 8.25 -3.52
N THR A 86 1.84 7.03 -3.66
CA THR A 86 3.26 6.75 -3.86
C THR A 86 3.45 5.81 -5.03
N ILE A 87 4.70 5.56 -5.43
CA ILE A 87 5.03 4.66 -6.53
C ILE A 87 4.90 3.19 -6.13
N SER A 88 4.88 2.31 -7.13
CA SER A 88 5.18 0.88 -6.97
C SER A 88 5.81 0.33 -8.24
N VAL A 89 6.72 -0.61 -8.09
CA VAL A 89 7.37 -1.35 -9.17
C VAL A 89 6.97 -2.82 -9.05
N SER A 90 6.63 -3.44 -10.18
CA SER A 90 6.33 -4.88 -10.24
C SER A 90 7.60 -5.68 -10.51
N ASP A 91 8.06 -6.46 -9.56
CA ASP A 91 9.19 -7.37 -9.76
C ASP A 91 8.89 -8.41 -10.83
N GLY A 92 7.66 -8.93 -10.88
CA GLY A 92 7.25 -9.92 -11.87
C GLY A 92 7.32 -9.41 -13.32
N ILE A 93 6.99 -8.13 -13.55
CA ILE A 93 7.09 -7.49 -14.88
C ILE A 93 8.53 -7.09 -15.18
N SER A 94 9.28 -6.66 -14.17
CA SER A 94 10.66 -6.16 -14.33
C SER A 94 11.71 -7.28 -14.39
N MET A 95 11.34 -8.51 -14.05
CA MET A 95 12.27 -9.65 -13.97
C MET A 95 12.87 -9.99 -15.33
N GLY A 96 14.17 -10.27 -15.35
CA GLY A 96 14.89 -10.72 -16.53
C GLY A 96 15.34 -9.62 -17.50
N HIS A 97 15.13 -8.34 -17.17
CA HIS A 97 15.61 -7.20 -17.99
C HIS A 97 16.10 -6.02 -17.15
N GLU A 98 16.62 -4.97 -17.78
CA GLU A 98 17.22 -3.80 -17.12
C GLU A 98 16.30 -3.12 -16.08
N GLY A 99 14.99 -3.17 -16.25
CA GLY A 99 14.01 -2.59 -15.31
C GLY A 99 14.11 -3.14 -13.89
N MET A 100 14.62 -4.37 -13.72
CA MET A 100 14.79 -4.99 -12.39
C MET A 100 15.76 -4.21 -11.49
N ARG A 101 16.66 -3.42 -12.06
CA ARG A 101 17.57 -2.55 -11.29
C ARG A 101 16.83 -1.47 -10.49
N ALA A 102 15.64 -1.07 -10.93
CA ALA A 102 14.81 -0.11 -10.22
C ALA A 102 13.98 -0.73 -9.09
N SER A 103 13.83 -2.06 -9.06
CA SER A 103 12.96 -2.75 -8.12
C SER A 103 13.37 -2.47 -6.66
N LEU A 104 14.60 -2.84 -6.27
CA LEU A 104 15.04 -2.72 -4.87
C LEU A 104 15.05 -1.26 -4.39
N VAL A 105 15.49 -0.34 -5.24
CA VAL A 105 15.53 1.10 -4.95
C VAL A 105 14.14 1.67 -4.68
N SER A 106 13.10 1.15 -5.33
CA SER A 106 11.74 1.66 -5.17
C SER A 106 11.23 1.57 -3.72
N ARG A 107 11.70 0.62 -2.93
CA ARG A 107 11.38 0.48 -1.51
C ARG A 107 11.73 1.74 -0.72
N GLU A 108 12.93 2.27 -0.91
CA GLU A 108 13.40 3.49 -0.23
C GLU A 108 12.59 4.71 -0.71
N VAL A 109 12.37 4.83 -2.03
CA VAL A 109 11.58 5.93 -2.60
C VAL A 109 10.15 5.93 -2.04
N ILE A 110 9.54 4.76 -1.89
CA ILE A 110 8.20 4.62 -1.28
C ILE A 110 8.23 5.11 0.16
N ALA A 111 9.17 4.60 0.97
CA ALA A 111 9.31 4.97 2.36
C ALA A 111 9.53 6.49 2.52
N ASP A 112 10.48 7.05 1.78
CA ASP A 112 10.83 8.47 1.81
C ASP A 112 9.66 9.36 1.37
N SER A 113 8.91 8.97 0.33
CA SER A 113 7.77 9.74 -0.16
C SER A 113 6.64 9.80 0.86
N VAL A 114 6.31 8.67 1.50
CA VAL A 114 5.26 8.59 2.54
C VAL A 114 5.69 9.39 3.77
N GLU A 115 6.91 9.18 4.25
CA GLU A 115 7.48 9.92 5.38
C GLU A 115 7.46 11.43 5.13
N THR A 116 7.87 11.86 3.93
CA THR A 116 7.90 13.28 3.54
C THR A 116 6.51 13.91 3.63
N VAL A 117 5.49 13.29 3.04
CA VAL A 117 4.11 13.81 3.08
C VAL A 117 3.59 13.86 4.51
N MET A 118 3.73 12.76 5.26
CA MET A 118 3.25 12.69 6.64
C MET A 118 3.90 13.73 7.56
N HIS A 119 5.18 14.04 7.35
CA HIS A 119 5.88 15.08 8.09
C HIS A 119 5.49 16.50 7.64
N ALA A 120 5.46 16.76 6.33
CA ALA A 120 5.19 18.09 5.78
C ALA A 120 3.77 18.56 6.09
N GLU A 121 2.79 17.67 5.92
CA GLU A 121 1.37 17.97 6.13
C GLU A 121 0.92 17.74 7.59
N ARG A 122 1.84 17.32 8.47
CA ARG A 122 1.61 17.14 9.91
C ARG A 122 0.46 16.20 10.23
N LEU A 123 0.36 15.09 9.51
CA LEU A 123 -0.71 14.11 9.70
C LEU A 123 -0.52 13.32 11.01
N ASP A 124 -1.61 13.02 11.71
CA ASP A 124 -1.63 12.47 13.07
C ASP A 124 -1.46 10.95 13.11
N GLY A 125 -1.87 10.27 12.07
CA GLY A 125 -1.77 8.82 11.91
C GLY A 125 -1.96 8.43 10.45
N SER A 126 -1.86 7.13 10.14
CA SER A 126 -1.97 6.67 8.76
C SER A 126 -2.66 5.34 8.58
N VAL A 127 -3.26 5.18 7.38
CA VAL A 127 -3.62 3.88 6.82
C VAL A 127 -2.81 3.71 5.54
N THR A 128 -2.00 2.67 5.47
CA THR A 128 -1.07 2.45 4.36
C THR A 128 -1.46 1.23 3.54
N PHE A 129 -1.46 1.37 2.21
CA PHE A 129 -1.89 0.33 1.26
C PHE A 129 -0.75 -0.09 0.34
N ALA A 130 -0.46 -1.39 0.33
CA ALA A 130 0.58 -1.98 -0.51
C ALA A 130 0.15 -3.32 -1.11
N GLY A 131 0.65 -3.65 -2.30
CA GLY A 131 0.29 -4.90 -2.99
C GLY A 131 1.44 -5.63 -3.64
N CYS A 132 2.56 -4.95 -3.90
CA CYS A 132 3.69 -5.50 -4.65
C CYS A 132 4.96 -5.58 -3.81
N ASP A 133 5.94 -6.34 -4.28
CA ASP A 133 7.16 -6.78 -3.57
C ASP A 133 7.85 -5.70 -2.74
N LYS A 134 8.03 -4.51 -3.31
CA LYS A 134 8.76 -3.43 -2.64
C LYS A 134 7.85 -2.40 -1.99
N SER A 135 6.56 -2.36 -2.37
CA SER A 135 5.61 -1.45 -1.72
C SER A 135 5.25 -1.90 -0.30
N LEU A 136 5.18 -3.22 -0.02
CA LEU A 136 4.93 -3.70 1.32
C LEU A 136 6.04 -3.28 2.30
N PRO A 137 7.32 -3.66 2.07
CA PRO A 137 8.39 -3.23 2.98
C PRO A 137 8.55 -1.71 3.00
N GLY A 138 8.36 -1.01 1.88
CA GLY A 138 8.44 0.45 1.85
C GLY A 138 7.43 1.14 2.77
N MET A 139 6.18 0.68 2.77
CA MET A 139 5.14 1.20 3.68
C MET A 139 5.43 0.88 5.15
N LEU A 140 5.90 -0.35 5.44
CA LEU A 140 6.29 -0.73 6.81
C LEU A 140 7.50 0.09 7.31
N MET A 141 8.48 0.36 6.42
CA MET A 141 9.62 1.23 6.75
C MET A 141 9.16 2.66 7.08
N ALA A 142 8.24 3.22 6.28
CA ALA A 142 7.68 4.53 6.56
C ALA A 142 6.95 4.55 7.91
N ALA A 143 6.12 3.55 8.19
CA ALA A 143 5.40 3.43 9.45
C ALA A 143 6.35 3.37 10.65
N ALA A 144 7.43 2.57 10.56
CA ALA A 144 8.44 2.45 11.60
C ALA A 144 9.24 3.73 11.83
N ARG A 145 9.55 4.50 10.76
CA ARG A 145 10.28 5.77 10.86
C ARG A 145 9.43 6.90 11.43
N LEU A 146 8.14 6.90 11.10
CA LEU A 146 7.21 7.94 11.56
C LEU A 146 6.84 7.80 13.05
N ASP A 147 6.85 6.59 13.58
CA ASP A 147 6.46 6.27 14.95
C ASP A 147 5.10 6.87 15.34
N LEU A 148 4.13 6.70 14.45
CA LEU A 148 2.74 7.14 14.61
C LEU A 148 1.80 5.94 14.55
N ALA A 149 0.57 6.11 15.04
CA ALA A 149 -0.47 5.13 14.84
C ALA A 149 -0.63 4.83 13.34
N ASN A 150 -0.49 3.55 12.97
CA ASN A 150 -0.60 3.09 11.60
C ASN A 150 -1.43 1.82 11.51
N VAL A 151 -2.28 1.75 10.49
CA VAL A 151 -2.93 0.51 10.05
C VAL A 151 -2.36 0.15 8.68
N PHE A 152 -1.67 -0.98 8.61
CA PHE A 152 -1.11 -1.50 7.37
C PHE A 152 -2.08 -2.48 6.70
N VAL A 153 -2.42 -2.21 5.43
CA VAL A 153 -3.35 -3.02 4.63
C VAL A 153 -2.66 -3.50 3.37
N TYR A 154 -2.61 -4.79 3.16
CA TYR A 154 -2.06 -5.37 1.93
C TYR A 154 -3.17 -5.88 0.99
N ALA A 155 -2.87 -5.93 -0.32
CA ALA A 155 -3.85 -6.22 -1.37
C ALA A 155 -4.41 -7.66 -1.34
N GLY A 156 -3.70 -8.58 -0.70
CA GLY A 156 -3.98 -10.02 -0.77
C GLY A 156 -3.38 -10.67 -2.02
N SER A 157 -3.43 -12.01 -2.07
CA SER A 157 -2.89 -12.80 -3.17
C SER A 157 -3.89 -12.91 -4.32
N ILE A 158 -3.38 -12.94 -5.56
CA ILE A 158 -4.16 -13.28 -6.75
C ILE A 158 -4.64 -14.74 -6.65
N LEU A 159 -5.83 -15.01 -7.11
CA LEU A 159 -6.31 -16.39 -7.24
C LEU A 159 -5.55 -17.11 -8.35
N PRO A 160 -5.38 -18.44 -8.26
CA PRO A 160 -4.80 -19.22 -9.34
C PRO A 160 -5.74 -19.22 -10.56
N GLY A 161 -5.16 -19.32 -11.75
CA GLY A 161 -5.89 -19.72 -12.94
C GLY A 161 -6.04 -21.23 -13.04
N ARG A 162 -6.69 -21.74 -14.09
CA ARG A 162 -6.91 -23.18 -14.27
C ARG A 162 -6.67 -23.62 -15.71
N ILE A 163 -6.01 -24.78 -15.82
CA ILE A 163 -5.89 -25.52 -17.08
C ILE A 163 -6.38 -26.94 -16.81
N GLY A 164 -7.54 -27.28 -17.35
CA GLY A 164 -8.23 -28.52 -16.97
C GLY A 164 -8.53 -28.56 -15.48
N ASP A 165 -8.05 -29.57 -14.80
CA ASP A 165 -8.21 -29.74 -13.34
C ASP A 165 -7.02 -29.20 -12.53
N LYS A 166 -5.98 -28.64 -13.18
CA LYS A 166 -4.78 -28.12 -12.53
C LYS A 166 -4.89 -26.60 -12.31
N ASP A 167 -4.60 -26.17 -11.09
CA ASP A 167 -4.37 -24.76 -10.78
C ASP A 167 -3.01 -24.32 -11.34
N VAL A 168 -2.97 -23.12 -11.93
CA VAL A 168 -1.75 -22.53 -12.48
C VAL A 168 -1.57 -21.11 -11.98
N THR A 169 -0.32 -20.73 -11.72
CA THR A 169 0.07 -19.41 -11.19
C THR A 169 1.20 -18.81 -12.03
N ILE A 170 1.62 -17.62 -11.69
CA ILE A 170 2.78 -16.98 -12.30
C ILE A 170 4.06 -17.84 -12.16
N GLN A 171 4.16 -18.68 -11.14
CA GLN A 171 5.28 -19.62 -10.98
C GLN A 171 5.32 -20.62 -12.14
N ASP A 172 4.16 -21.19 -12.51
CA ASP A 172 4.07 -22.11 -13.66
C ASP A 172 4.50 -21.43 -14.97
N ALA A 173 4.23 -20.12 -15.13
CA ALA A 173 4.68 -19.37 -16.29
C ALA A 173 6.22 -19.22 -16.32
N PHE A 174 6.86 -18.89 -15.19
CA PHE A 174 8.33 -18.84 -15.09
C PHE A 174 8.98 -20.20 -15.35
N GLU A 175 8.47 -21.26 -14.74
CA GLU A 175 8.96 -22.62 -14.94
C GLU A 175 8.70 -23.12 -16.37
N GLY A 176 7.55 -22.73 -16.94
CA GLY A 176 7.12 -23.04 -18.30
C GLY A 176 8.10 -22.53 -19.37
N VAL A 177 8.70 -21.35 -19.18
CA VAL A 177 9.74 -20.83 -20.08
C VAL A 177 10.92 -21.78 -20.16
N GLY A 178 11.43 -22.24 -19.02
CA GLY A 178 12.53 -23.19 -18.98
C GLY A 178 12.15 -24.58 -19.55
N ALA A 179 10.96 -25.06 -19.25
CA ALA A 179 10.45 -26.33 -19.77
C ALA A 179 10.28 -26.29 -21.31
N CYS A 180 9.76 -25.19 -21.84
CA CYS A 180 9.62 -24.99 -23.27
C CYS A 180 11.00 -24.92 -23.99
N ALA A 181 11.95 -24.18 -23.41
CA ALA A 181 13.32 -24.11 -23.95
C ALA A 181 14.03 -25.46 -24.00
N LEU A 182 13.70 -26.38 -23.10
CA LEU A 182 14.21 -27.76 -23.05
C LEU A 182 13.35 -28.73 -23.87
N GLY A 183 12.32 -28.28 -24.58
CA GLY A 183 11.43 -29.13 -25.36
C GLY A 183 10.55 -30.08 -24.53
N ARG A 184 10.35 -29.80 -23.23
CA ARG A 184 9.51 -30.60 -22.33
C ARG A 184 8.02 -30.29 -22.50
N ILE A 185 7.71 -29.06 -22.87
CA ILE A 185 6.37 -28.61 -23.26
C ILE A 185 6.45 -27.89 -24.62
N SER A 186 5.34 -27.86 -25.33
CA SER A 186 5.23 -27.11 -26.59
C SER A 186 5.07 -25.62 -26.36
N ARG A 187 5.24 -24.83 -27.42
CA ARG A 187 4.95 -23.39 -27.40
C ARG A 187 3.47 -23.14 -27.09
N ASP A 188 2.57 -23.91 -27.67
CA ASP A 188 1.11 -23.76 -27.44
C ASP A 188 0.74 -24.00 -25.97
N GLN A 189 1.40 -24.97 -25.31
CA GLN A 189 1.21 -25.22 -23.86
C GLN A 189 1.74 -24.05 -23.02
N LEU A 190 2.88 -23.47 -23.37
CA LEU A 190 3.37 -22.27 -22.68
C LEU A 190 2.42 -21.09 -22.85
N ASP A 191 1.89 -20.87 -24.07
CA ASP A 191 0.93 -19.81 -24.37
C ASP A 191 -0.39 -20.02 -23.62
N GLU A 192 -0.80 -21.26 -23.37
CA GLU A 192 -1.98 -21.57 -22.53
C GLU A 192 -1.72 -21.21 -21.06
N ILE A 193 -0.55 -21.56 -20.51
CA ILE A 193 -0.15 -21.18 -19.15
C ILE A 193 -0.14 -19.64 -19.01
N GLU A 194 0.47 -18.94 -19.96
CA GLU A 194 0.54 -17.47 -19.97
C GLU A 194 -0.85 -16.82 -19.88
N ARG A 195 -1.83 -17.34 -20.63
CA ARG A 195 -3.20 -16.79 -20.63
C ARG A 195 -3.96 -17.05 -19.33
N GLN A 196 -3.61 -18.09 -18.60
CA GLN A 196 -4.38 -18.54 -17.43
C GLN A 196 -3.72 -18.17 -16.09
N ALA A 197 -2.40 -17.97 -16.05
CA ALA A 197 -1.64 -17.87 -14.81
C ALA A 197 -2.00 -16.69 -13.90
N CYS A 198 -2.56 -15.60 -14.45
CA CYS A 198 -2.88 -14.39 -13.72
C CYS A 198 -4.31 -13.90 -14.05
N PRO A 199 -5.36 -14.54 -13.54
CA PRO A 199 -6.74 -14.31 -13.98
C PRO A 199 -7.39 -13.04 -13.41
N GLY A 200 -6.72 -12.29 -12.53
CA GLY A 200 -7.32 -11.13 -11.86
C GLY A 200 -6.32 -10.25 -11.14
N GLU A 201 -6.78 -9.60 -10.09
CA GLU A 201 -5.99 -8.69 -9.25
C GLU A 201 -5.43 -9.39 -8.00
N GLY A 202 -4.32 -8.87 -7.45
CA GLY A 202 -3.67 -9.36 -6.25
C GLY A 202 -2.16 -9.57 -6.44
N ALA A 203 -1.46 -9.78 -5.33
CA ALA A 203 -0.04 -10.13 -5.31
C ALA A 203 0.18 -11.50 -5.97
N CYS A 204 1.39 -11.73 -6.49
CA CYS A 204 1.75 -12.99 -7.16
C CYS A 204 1.32 -14.22 -6.35
N GLY A 205 0.69 -15.21 -7.02
CA GLY A 205 0.16 -16.44 -6.40
C GLY A 205 1.26 -17.40 -5.95
N GLY A 206 2.00 -17.02 -4.92
CA GLY A 206 3.07 -17.81 -4.30
C GLY A 206 3.69 -17.06 -3.12
N MET A 207 4.46 -17.75 -2.29
CA MET A 207 5.19 -17.16 -1.15
C MET A 207 6.47 -16.44 -1.61
N PHE A 208 6.30 -15.53 -2.59
CA PHE A 208 7.33 -14.57 -2.96
C PHE A 208 7.37 -13.41 -1.96
N THR A 209 8.09 -12.33 -2.28
CA THR A 209 8.30 -11.22 -1.34
C THR A 209 6.98 -10.61 -0.86
N ALA A 210 6.02 -10.37 -1.73
CA ALA A 210 4.76 -9.71 -1.37
C ALA A 210 3.98 -10.49 -0.30
N ASN A 211 3.70 -11.78 -0.54
CA ASN A 211 2.95 -12.59 0.43
C ASN A 211 3.77 -12.90 1.69
N THR A 212 5.10 -13.05 1.57
CA THR A 212 5.99 -13.19 2.72
C THR A 212 5.96 -11.93 3.60
N MET A 213 6.04 -10.73 3.01
CA MET A 213 5.96 -9.48 3.76
C MET A 213 4.57 -9.22 4.33
N ALA A 214 3.51 -9.65 3.65
CA ALA A 214 2.16 -9.62 4.20
C ALA A 214 2.06 -10.48 5.47
N SER A 215 2.61 -11.71 5.43
CA SER A 215 2.65 -12.60 6.59
C SER A 215 3.48 -12.02 7.76
N VAL A 216 4.61 -11.37 7.46
CA VAL A 216 5.42 -10.66 8.47
C VAL A 216 4.65 -9.49 9.08
N GLY A 217 3.88 -8.76 8.26
CA GLY A 217 3.08 -7.64 8.74
C GLY A 217 1.89 -8.05 9.62
N GLU A 218 1.42 -9.31 9.49
CA GLU A 218 0.40 -9.88 10.37
C GLU A 218 0.97 -10.36 11.72
N ALA A 219 2.24 -10.78 11.75
CA ALA A 219 2.91 -11.30 12.95
C ALA A 219 3.43 -10.19 13.88
#